data_aa7663cf8ee5276cd60e4597743bb8b7
#
_entry.id   aa7663cf8ee5276cd60e4597743bb8b7
#
_cell.length_a   1.000
_cell.length_b   1.000
_cell.length_c   1.000
_cell.angle_alpha   90.00
_cell.angle_beta   90.00
_cell.angle_gamma   90.00
#
_symmetry.space_group_name_H-M   'P 1'
#
loop_
_entity.id
_entity.type
_entity.pdbx_description
1 polymer ?
#
loop_
_entity_poly.entity_id
_entity_poly.type
_entity_poly.pdbx_seq_one_letter_code
_entity_poly.pdbx_strand_id
1 'polypeptide(L)'
;MPLDLNTGVFFEVHGPVTGLPLMVTLPLMASYGAIFGSELEPVLDGYLSRLTDRYRVLCVDYPSIGGSRDIAPEALTADRVCADLLGVASAAGFESFAYWGYSWGAAVGLQLAARTQRITALVLGGWPPLGAPYDAILQATRLKQSDPEPSSLKVLRSKDQYRQWEAYYSSMVDWAEAESVASIHVPKMVYFGGDGDLVEAGIPIRIASIIRENRTMLEKQGWTLKELPGQGHGVCMTPDLVVPPVRYFLDLSL
;
A
#
# COMPACT_ATOMS: atom_id res chain seq x y z
N MET A 1 14.71 3.09 17.96
CA MET A 1 13.97 3.03 16.67
C MET A 1 13.90 1.57 16.27
N PRO A 2 12.72 1.01 16.09
CA PRO A 2 12.60 -0.42 15.95
C PRO A 2 12.88 -0.87 14.52
N LEU A 3 14.00 -1.56 14.36
CA LEU A 3 14.28 -2.45 13.23
C LEU A 3 13.89 -3.86 13.72
N ASP A 4 12.95 -4.52 13.06
CA ASP A 4 12.72 -5.92 13.34
C ASP A 4 13.94 -6.74 12.89
N LEU A 5 14.59 -7.40 13.84
CA LEU A 5 15.85 -8.11 13.58
C LEU A 5 15.66 -9.36 12.72
N ASN A 6 14.45 -9.93 12.70
CA ASN A 6 14.16 -11.15 11.95
C ASN A 6 13.93 -10.85 10.46
N THR A 7 13.14 -9.82 10.16
CA THR A 7 12.81 -9.44 8.76
C THR A 7 13.79 -8.41 8.20
N GLY A 8 14.44 -7.63 9.07
CA GLY A 8 15.27 -6.49 8.66
C GLY A 8 14.45 -5.26 8.26
N VAL A 9 13.15 -5.26 8.52
CA VAL A 9 12.25 -4.16 8.18
C VAL A 9 12.22 -3.12 9.28
N PHE A 10 12.35 -1.86 8.89
CA PHE A 10 12.23 -0.70 9.78
C PHE A 10 10.76 -0.31 9.90
N PHE A 11 10.31 0.02 11.11
CA PHE A 11 8.94 0.43 11.37
C PHE A 11 8.84 1.45 12.51
N GLU A 12 7.74 2.18 12.54
CA GLU A 12 7.36 3.07 13.63
C GLU A 12 5.91 2.82 14.04
N VAL A 13 5.61 3.06 15.33
CA VAL A 13 4.25 2.93 15.86
C VAL A 13 3.85 4.25 16.50
N HIS A 14 2.71 4.79 16.08
CA HIS A 14 2.15 6.04 16.53
C HIS A 14 0.79 5.81 17.19
N GLY A 15 0.41 6.70 18.12
CA GLY A 15 -0.87 6.65 18.82
C GLY A 15 -0.85 5.82 20.11
N PRO A 16 -2.00 5.68 20.79
CA PRO A 16 -2.08 5.07 22.11
C PRO A 16 -1.84 3.55 22.04
N VAL A 17 -1.23 3.00 23.10
CA VAL A 17 -0.98 1.55 23.19
C VAL A 17 -2.27 0.73 23.13
N THR A 18 -3.37 1.30 23.64
CA THR A 18 -4.72 0.68 23.63
C THR A 18 -5.50 0.96 22.35
N GLY A 19 -4.93 1.71 21.39
CA GLY A 19 -5.59 2.01 20.11
C GLY A 19 -5.79 0.77 19.26
N LEU A 20 -6.80 0.83 18.38
CA LEU A 20 -7.08 -0.25 17.44
C LEU A 20 -5.90 -0.43 16.45
N PRO A 21 -5.38 -1.65 16.27
CA PRO A 21 -4.23 -1.89 15.40
C PRO A 21 -4.54 -1.57 13.94
N LEU A 22 -3.78 -0.65 13.35
CA LEU A 22 -3.89 -0.23 11.96
C LEU A 22 -2.50 -0.18 11.32
N MET A 23 -2.24 -1.04 10.36
CA MET A 23 -1.04 -0.94 9.53
C MET A 23 -1.34 -0.02 8.35
N VAL A 24 -0.57 1.04 8.19
CA VAL A 24 -0.65 1.96 7.05
C VAL A 24 0.67 1.89 6.29
N THR A 25 0.58 1.63 4.99
CA THR A 25 1.71 1.72 4.08
C THR A 25 1.52 2.93 3.18
N LEU A 26 2.30 3.20 2.18
CA LEU A 26 2.17 4.41 1.36
C LEU A 26 0.85 5.21 1.58
N PRO A 27 0.89 6.51 1.87
CA PRO A 27 2.05 7.38 1.92
C PRO A 27 2.71 7.53 3.30
N LEU A 28 2.40 6.70 4.27
CA LEU A 28 2.90 6.76 5.65
C LEU A 28 4.04 5.77 5.92
N MET A 29 4.99 5.62 5.00
CA MET A 29 6.19 4.83 5.30
C MET A 29 7.00 5.47 6.43
N ALA A 30 7.58 4.62 7.30
CA ALA A 30 8.22 5.06 8.54
C ALA A 30 9.35 6.10 8.33
N SER A 31 10.16 5.94 7.28
CA SER A 31 11.28 6.86 6.98
C SER A 31 10.91 8.05 6.10
N TYR A 32 9.68 8.22 5.67
CA TYR A 32 9.34 9.28 4.72
C TYR A 32 9.63 10.68 5.27
N GLY A 33 9.32 10.93 6.54
CA GLY A 33 9.67 12.18 7.20
C GLY A 33 11.18 12.44 7.19
N ALA A 34 12.00 11.43 7.44
CA ALA A 34 13.45 11.54 7.41
C ALA A 34 14.02 11.76 5.99
N ILE A 35 13.37 11.15 4.96
CA ILE A 35 13.83 11.22 3.56
C ILE A 35 13.41 12.53 2.88
N PHE A 36 12.16 12.94 3.06
CA PHE A 36 11.56 14.08 2.35
C PHE A 36 11.43 15.35 3.21
N GLY A 37 11.58 15.23 4.53
CA GLY A 37 11.52 16.36 5.46
C GLY A 37 10.25 17.19 5.29
N SER A 38 10.40 18.51 5.23
CA SER A 38 9.29 19.47 5.14
C SER A 38 8.42 19.32 3.88
N GLU A 39 8.85 18.58 2.86
CA GLU A 39 8.03 18.32 1.67
C GLU A 39 6.83 17.44 2.01
N LEU A 40 7.01 16.41 2.87
CA LEU A 40 5.97 15.46 3.25
C LEU A 40 5.42 15.64 4.67
N GLU A 41 6.07 16.43 5.52
CA GLU A 41 5.64 16.63 6.90
C GLU A 41 4.15 17.00 7.02
N PRO A 42 3.59 17.95 6.22
CA PRO A 42 2.16 18.27 6.30
C PRO A 42 1.24 17.09 5.90
N VAL A 43 1.71 16.22 5.01
CA VAL A 43 0.96 15.03 4.60
C VAL A 43 0.95 14.01 5.73
N LEU A 44 2.12 13.70 6.31
CA LEU A 44 2.25 12.75 7.40
C LEU A 44 1.45 13.20 8.62
N ASP A 45 1.59 14.47 9.02
CA ASP A 45 0.83 15.06 10.12
C ASP A 45 -0.68 15.05 9.85
N GLY A 46 -1.07 15.32 8.61
CA GLY A 46 -2.47 15.28 8.18
C GLY A 46 -3.11 13.90 8.35
N TYR A 47 -2.36 12.82 8.13
CA TYR A 47 -2.81 11.45 8.39
C TYR A 47 -2.76 11.13 9.89
N LEU A 48 -1.60 11.28 10.51
CA LEU A 48 -1.38 10.85 11.90
C LEU A 48 -2.28 11.59 12.89
N SER A 49 -2.43 12.92 12.78
CA SER A 49 -3.30 13.70 13.66
C SER A 49 -4.76 13.29 13.61
N ARG A 50 -5.21 12.67 12.50
CA ARG A 50 -6.59 12.23 12.33
C ARG A 50 -6.81 10.74 12.64
N LEU A 51 -5.76 9.99 12.94
CA LEU A 51 -5.84 8.54 13.18
C LEU A 51 -5.42 8.18 14.60
N THR A 52 -4.43 8.87 15.16
CA THR A 52 -3.79 8.48 16.42
C THR A 52 -4.59 8.79 17.68
N ASP A 53 -5.75 9.41 17.56
CA ASP A 53 -6.71 9.54 18.67
C ASP A 53 -7.43 8.21 18.98
N ARG A 54 -7.56 7.32 17.99
CA ARG A 54 -8.27 6.03 18.10
C ARG A 54 -7.43 4.83 17.70
N TYR A 55 -6.55 4.99 16.72
CA TYR A 55 -5.77 3.90 16.14
C TYR A 55 -4.35 3.89 16.66
N ARG A 56 -3.81 2.69 16.86
CA ARG A 56 -2.39 2.45 16.99
C ARG A 56 -1.84 2.17 15.60
N VAL A 57 -1.21 3.18 15.01
CA VAL A 57 -0.81 3.18 13.61
C VAL A 57 0.60 2.64 13.47
N LEU A 58 0.75 1.55 12.72
CA LEU A 58 2.03 0.95 12.36
C LEU A 58 2.41 1.40 10.95
N CYS A 59 3.47 2.20 10.85
CA CYS A 59 4.10 2.61 9.60
C CYS A 59 5.32 1.74 9.33
N VAL A 60 5.51 1.27 8.11
CA VAL A 60 6.60 0.36 7.74
C VAL A 60 7.35 0.86 6.52
N ASP A 61 8.66 0.64 6.49
CA ASP A 61 9.46 0.72 5.27
C ASP A 61 9.52 -0.68 4.66
N TYR A 62 9.26 -0.77 3.35
CA TYR A 62 9.45 -2.06 2.68
C TYR A 62 10.93 -2.45 2.61
N PRO A 63 11.27 -3.74 2.40
CA PRO A 63 12.65 -4.16 2.23
C PRO A 63 13.41 -3.29 1.22
N SER A 64 14.65 -2.98 1.50
CA SER A 64 15.54 -2.13 0.70
C SER A 64 15.07 -0.68 0.53
N ILE A 65 14.10 -0.23 1.30
CA ILE A 65 13.57 1.13 1.28
C ILE A 65 13.82 1.79 2.65
N GLY A 66 14.18 3.08 2.64
CA GLY A 66 14.31 3.90 3.84
C GLY A 66 15.25 3.30 4.88
N GLY A 67 14.73 3.04 6.09
CA GLY A 67 15.47 2.46 7.23
C GLY A 67 15.62 0.94 7.18
N SER A 68 14.92 0.24 6.30
CA SER A 68 14.97 -1.22 6.20
C SER A 68 16.30 -1.72 5.62
N ARG A 69 16.69 -2.94 5.96
CA ARG A 69 17.89 -3.59 5.41
C ARG A 69 17.72 -3.91 3.92
N ASP A 70 18.83 -3.89 3.21
CA ASP A 70 18.85 -4.33 1.82
C ASP A 70 18.66 -5.84 1.71
N ILE A 71 17.90 -6.22 0.69
CA ILE A 71 17.82 -7.57 0.17
C ILE A 71 18.26 -7.56 -1.30
N ALA A 72 18.60 -8.71 -1.85
CA ALA A 72 18.82 -8.82 -3.28
C ALA A 72 17.54 -8.39 -4.03
N PRO A 73 17.61 -7.55 -5.08
CA PRO A 73 16.43 -7.05 -5.77
C PRO A 73 15.47 -8.16 -6.22
N GLU A 74 15.99 -9.28 -6.70
CA GLU A 74 15.21 -10.44 -7.13
C GLU A 74 14.49 -11.18 -5.99
N ALA A 75 14.86 -10.91 -4.75
CA ALA A 75 14.20 -11.51 -3.58
C ALA A 75 12.91 -10.79 -3.16
N LEU A 76 12.61 -9.61 -3.72
CA LEU A 76 11.37 -8.87 -3.40
C LEU A 76 10.18 -9.47 -4.16
N THR A 77 9.66 -10.57 -3.69
CA THR A 77 8.43 -11.21 -4.21
C THR A 77 7.21 -10.82 -3.36
N ALA A 78 6.00 -11.05 -3.88
CA ALA A 78 4.77 -10.83 -3.12
C ALA A 78 4.74 -11.66 -1.82
N ASP A 79 5.20 -12.92 -1.87
CA ASP A 79 5.29 -13.79 -0.70
C ASP A 79 6.28 -13.24 0.33
N ARG A 80 7.44 -12.77 -0.11
CA ARG A 80 8.45 -12.17 0.77
C ARG A 80 7.93 -10.92 1.46
N VAL A 81 7.33 -9.99 0.70
CA VAL A 81 6.78 -8.75 1.27
C VAL A 81 5.69 -9.06 2.29
N CYS A 82 4.78 -10.00 1.98
CA CYS A 82 3.72 -10.39 2.91
C CYS A 82 4.29 -11.02 4.19
N ALA A 83 5.29 -11.91 4.08
CA ALA A 83 5.94 -12.52 5.24
C ALA A 83 6.62 -11.47 6.13
N ASP A 84 7.33 -10.52 5.52
CA ASP A 84 8.00 -9.44 6.24
C ASP A 84 7.00 -8.52 6.97
N LEU A 85 5.88 -8.14 6.34
CA LEU A 85 4.82 -7.35 6.98
C LEU A 85 4.17 -8.08 8.15
N LEU A 86 3.93 -9.38 8.03
CA LEU A 86 3.40 -10.20 9.13
C LEU A 86 4.40 -10.34 10.29
N GLY A 87 5.69 -10.44 9.99
CA GLY A 87 6.77 -10.43 10.98
C GLY A 87 6.79 -9.11 11.75
N VAL A 88 6.76 -7.99 11.05
CA VAL A 88 6.71 -6.64 11.66
C VAL A 88 5.45 -6.42 12.48
N ALA A 89 4.29 -6.86 11.98
CA ALA A 89 3.04 -6.80 12.76
C ALA A 89 3.18 -7.54 14.08
N SER A 90 3.82 -8.73 14.07
CA SER A 90 4.10 -9.51 15.30
C SER A 90 5.08 -8.78 16.21
N ALA A 91 6.16 -8.21 15.68
CA ALA A 91 7.13 -7.43 16.44
C ALA A 91 6.51 -6.17 17.09
N ALA A 92 5.53 -5.56 16.42
CA ALA A 92 4.74 -4.45 16.95
C ALA A 92 3.65 -4.89 17.97
N GLY A 93 3.45 -6.19 18.18
CA GLY A 93 2.40 -6.73 19.06
C GLY A 93 1.00 -6.68 18.44
N PHE A 94 0.89 -6.68 17.12
CA PHE A 94 -0.38 -6.70 16.39
C PHE A 94 -0.72 -8.14 16.01
N GLU A 95 -1.55 -8.82 16.81
CA GLU A 95 -2.03 -10.18 16.50
C GLU A 95 -3.00 -10.16 15.31
N SER A 96 -3.89 -9.18 15.28
CA SER A 96 -4.77 -8.84 14.16
C SER A 96 -4.79 -7.34 13.97
N PHE A 97 -5.08 -6.87 12.75
CA PHE A 97 -4.99 -5.46 12.41
C PHE A 97 -5.80 -5.11 11.16
N ALA A 98 -6.26 -3.87 11.08
CA ALA A 98 -6.73 -3.32 9.82
C ALA A 98 -5.53 -2.92 8.95
N TYR A 99 -5.66 -3.05 7.64
CA TYR A 99 -4.63 -2.66 6.68
C TYR A 99 -5.13 -1.56 5.76
N TRP A 100 -4.30 -0.55 5.56
CA TRP A 100 -4.54 0.53 4.61
C TRP A 100 -3.29 0.77 3.75
N GLY A 101 -3.40 0.50 2.45
CA GLY A 101 -2.33 0.74 1.49
C GLY A 101 -2.79 1.60 0.32
N TYR A 102 -1.85 2.29 -0.33
CA TYR A 102 -2.09 3.08 -1.53
C TYR A 102 -1.18 2.64 -2.68
N SER A 103 -1.69 2.64 -3.92
CA SER A 103 -0.94 2.29 -5.13
C SER A 103 -0.25 0.92 -4.96
N TRP A 104 1.07 0.83 -5.05
CA TRP A 104 1.81 -0.41 -4.79
C TRP A 104 1.51 -0.99 -3.40
N GLY A 105 1.37 -0.14 -2.37
CA GLY A 105 0.96 -0.58 -1.04
C GLY A 105 -0.43 -1.21 -1.01
N ALA A 106 -1.35 -0.79 -1.89
CA ALA A 106 -2.66 -1.41 -2.03
C ALA A 106 -2.57 -2.77 -2.75
N ALA A 107 -1.72 -2.89 -3.78
CA ALA A 107 -1.41 -4.19 -4.40
C ALA A 107 -0.84 -5.18 -3.37
N VAL A 108 0.07 -4.73 -2.52
CA VAL A 108 0.61 -5.53 -1.40
C VAL A 108 -0.50 -5.92 -0.41
N GLY A 109 -1.39 -4.98 -0.06
CA GLY A 109 -2.51 -5.23 0.86
C GLY A 109 -3.46 -6.32 0.35
N LEU A 110 -3.72 -6.34 -0.94
CA LEU A 110 -4.53 -7.38 -1.57
C LEU A 110 -3.85 -8.76 -1.46
N GLN A 111 -2.54 -8.82 -1.72
CA GLN A 111 -1.73 -10.03 -1.56
C GLN A 111 -1.67 -10.50 -0.10
N LEU A 112 -1.56 -9.57 0.83
CA LEU A 112 -1.52 -9.86 2.25
C LEU A 112 -2.86 -10.43 2.72
N ALA A 113 -3.99 -9.80 2.36
CA ALA A 113 -5.33 -10.24 2.75
C ALA A 113 -5.68 -11.64 2.20
N ALA A 114 -5.15 -12.01 1.03
CA ALA A 114 -5.32 -13.35 0.47
C ALA A 114 -4.49 -14.43 1.18
N ARG A 115 -3.47 -14.07 1.99
CA ARG A 115 -2.51 -15.00 2.63
C ARG A 115 -2.66 -15.13 4.14
N THR A 116 -3.49 -14.30 4.78
CA THR A 116 -3.61 -14.31 6.24
C THR A 116 -5.02 -14.05 6.71
N GLN A 117 -5.37 -14.60 7.87
CA GLN A 117 -6.62 -14.30 8.60
C GLN A 117 -6.44 -13.17 9.64
N ARG A 118 -5.26 -12.53 9.70
CA ARG A 118 -4.95 -11.48 10.67
C ARG A 118 -5.49 -10.10 10.27
N ILE A 119 -5.95 -9.92 9.04
CA ILE A 119 -6.57 -8.68 8.58
C ILE A 119 -8.01 -8.61 9.10
N THR A 120 -8.37 -7.52 9.77
CA THR A 120 -9.72 -7.26 10.31
C THR A 120 -10.54 -6.34 9.43
N ALA A 121 -9.90 -5.44 8.69
CA ALA A 121 -10.49 -4.61 7.65
C ALA A 121 -9.43 -4.26 6.60
N LEU A 122 -9.82 -4.11 5.35
CA LEU A 122 -8.92 -3.85 4.23
C LEU A 122 -9.30 -2.55 3.51
N VAL A 123 -8.37 -1.62 3.42
CA VAL A 123 -8.53 -0.39 2.63
C VAL A 123 -7.47 -0.33 1.55
N LEU A 124 -7.91 -0.26 0.31
CA LEU A 124 -7.06 -0.13 -0.87
C LEU A 124 -7.29 1.23 -1.51
N GLY A 125 -6.24 2.01 -1.68
CA GLY A 125 -6.28 3.29 -2.37
C GLY A 125 -5.55 3.21 -3.71
N GLY A 126 -6.17 3.72 -4.78
CA GLY A 126 -5.51 3.88 -6.08
C GLY A 126 -4.99 2.57 -6.70
N TRP A 127 -5.70 1.45 -6.46
CA TRP A 127 -5.38 0.15 -7.05
C TRP A 127 -6.66 -0.66 -7.28
N PRO A 128 -6.87 -1.24 -8.48
CA PRO A 128 -8.03 -2.07 -8.75
C PRO A 128 -7.96 -3.40 -7.98
N PRO A 129 -9.00 -3.78 -7.22
CA PRO A 129 -9.03 -5.10 -6.60
C PRO A 129 -9.20 -6.25 -7.59
N LEU A 130 -9.78 -5.97 -8.78
CA LEU A 130 -10.01 -6.94 -9.85
C LEU A 130 -9.55 -6.36 -11.19
N GLY A 131 -8.89 -7.18 -11.99
CA GLY A 131 -8.38 -6.82 -13.31
C GLY A 131 -7.24 -5.82 -13.24
N ALA A 132 -6.45 -5.84 -12.16
CA ALA A 132 -5.34 -4.92 -11.98
C ALA A 132 -4.33 -5.00 -13.14
N PRO A 133 -3.75 -3.87 -13.57
CA PRO A 133 -2.92 -3.81 -14.78
C PRO A 133 -1.48 -4.31 -14.52
N TYR A 134 -1.31 -5.55 -13.98
CA TYR A 134 -0.01 -6.11 -13.60
C TYR A 134 0.98 -6.16 -14.76
N ASP A 135 0.54 -6.59 -15.94
CA ASP A 135 1.40 -6.68 -17.13
C ASP A 135 1.87 -5.29 -17.59
N ALA A 136 0.97 -4.31 -17.60
CA ALA A 136 1.29 -2.94 -17.98
C ALA A 136 2.29 -2.30 -16.99
N ILE A 137 2.07 -2.50 -15.69
CA ILE A 137 3.00 -2.04 -14.65
C ILE A 137 4.35 -2.75 -14.76
N LEU A 138 4.38 -4.06 -14.97
CA LEU A 138 5.62 -4.81 -15.15
C LEU A 138 6.41 -4.31 -16.36
N GLN A 139 5.71 -4.07 -17.49
CA GLN A 139 6.33 -3.50 -18.69
C GLN A 139 6.89 -2.09 -18.42
N ALA A 140 6.11 -1.20 -17.80
CA ALA A 140 6.55 0.13 -17.44
C ALA A 140 7.75 0.10 -16.48
N THR A 141 7.74 -0.78 -15.48
CA THR A 141 8.84 -0.98 -14.53
C THR A 141 10.13 -1.36 -15.24
N ARG A 142 10.06 -2.30 -16.19
CA ARG A 142 11.23 -2.71 -17.00
C ARG A 142 11.81 -1.55 -17.81
N LEU A 143 10.95 -0.74 -18.44
CA LEU A 143 11.39 0.41 -19.20
C LEU A 143 12.06 1.49 -18.32
N LYS A 144 11.61 1.67 -17.09
CA LYS A 144 12.12 2.66 -16.14
C LYS A 144 13.43 2.23 -15.44
N GLN A 145 13.87 0.98 -15.54
CA GLN A 145 15.11 0.51 -14.88
C GLN A 145 16.35 1.27 -15.33
N SER A 146 16.42 1.66 -16.59
CA SER A 146 17.56 2.41 -17.12
C SER A 146 17.56 3.87 -16.64
N ASP A 147 16.38 4.43 -16.37
CA ASP A 147 16.19 5.82 -15.93
C ASP A 147 15.05 5.93 -14.91
N PRO A 148 15.28 5.50 -13.64
CA PRO A 148 14.26 5.56 -12.60
C PRO A 148 13.93 7.01 -12.23
N GLU A 149 12.67 7.24 -11.82
CA GLU A 149 12.22 8.53 -11.32
C GLU A 149 13.09 9.04 -10.16
N PRO A 150 13.41 10.33 -10.09
CA PRO A 150 14.21 10.91 -9.01
C PRO A 150 13.63 10.63 -7.60
N SER A 151 12.31 10.60 -7.46
CA SER A 151 11.63 10.27 -6.20
C SER A 151 11.90 8.83 -5.75
N SER A 152 11.94 7.88 -6.69
CA SER A 152 12.31 6.50 -6.40
C SER A 152 13.75 6.39 -5.91
N LEU A 153 14.67 7.18 -6.49
CA LEU A 153 16.08 7.19 -6.07
C LEU A 153 16.31 7.84 -4.70
N LYS A 154 15.36 8.66 -4.21
CA LYS A 154 15.42 9.18 -2.83
C LYS A 154 15.20 8.07 -1.79
N VAL A 155 14.35 7.09 -2.08
CA VAL A 155 14.00 6.02 -1.13
C VAL A 155 14.86 4.78 -1.29
N LEU A 156 15.47 4.58 -2.47
CA LEU A 156 16.39 3.47 -2.76
C LEU A 156 17.82 3.85 -2.44
N ARG A 157 18.64 2.88 -2.06
CA ARG A 157 20.09 3.08 -1.80
C ARG A 157 20.95 3.03 -3.05
N SER A 158 20.43 2.43 -4.12
CA SER A 158 21.13 2.36 -5.41
C SER A 158 20.14 2.28 -6.56
N LYS A 159 20.60 2.64 -7.76
CA LYS A 159 19.80 2.50 -8.98
C LYS A 159 19.48 1.03 -9.29
N ASP A 160 20.41 0.12 -9.02
CA ASP A 160 20.21 -1.31 -9.26
C ASP A 160 19.06 -1.88 -8.41
N GLN A 161 18.85 -1.32 -7.22
CA GLN A 161 17.76 -1.72 -6.34
C GLN A 161 16.37 -1.49 -6.96
N TYR A 162 16.23 -0.65 -7.98
CA TYR A 162 14.96 -0.45 -8.69
C TYR A 162 14.40 -1.75 -9.29
N ARG A 163 15.26 -2.71 -9.63
CA ARG A 163 14.88 -4.04 -10.16
C ARG A 163 13.97 -4.85 -9.21
N GLN A 164 13.96 -4.50 -7.93
CA GLN A 164 13.09 -5.16 -6.95
C GLN A 164 11.61 -5.08 -7.31
N TRP A 165 11.15 -3.99 -7.93
CA TRP A 165 9.75 -3.89 -8.37
C TRP A 165 9.44 -4.78 -9.58
N GLU A 166 10.41 -4.98 -10.48
CA GLU A 166 10.25 -6.01 -11.53
C GLU A 166 10.08 -7.41 -10.90
N ALA A 167 10.91 -7.75 -9.92
CA ALA A 167 10.81 -9.04 -9.23
C ALA A 167 9.44 -9.21 -8.55
N TYR A 168 8.95 -8.15 -7.87
CA TYR A 168 7.62 -8.16 -7.26
C TYR A 168 6.52 -8.43 -8.28
N TYR A 169 6.43 -7.63 -9.34
CA TYR A 169 5.36 -7.79 -10.34
C TYR A 169 5.51 -9.08 -11.15
N SER A 170 6.74 -9.55 -11.41
CA SER A 170 6.96 -10.85 -12.05
C SER A 170 6.46 -12.01 -11.18
N SER A 171 6.54 -11.90 -9.87
CA SER A 171 6.01 -12.92 -8.94
C SER A 171 4.48 -13.02 -8.93
N MET A 172 3.80 -12.10 -9.62
CA MET A 172 2.34 -12.01 -9.68
C MET A 172 1.74 -12.50 -11.00
N VAL A 173 2.55 -12.90 -11.97
CA VAL A 173 2.09 -13.26 -13.34
C VAL A 173 1.06 -14.38 -13.32
N ASP A 174 1.25 -15.39 -12.46
CA ASP A 174 0.34 -16.55 -12.37
C ASP A 174 -0.62 -16.47 -11.17
N TRP A 175 -0.78 -15.28 -10.57
CA TRP A 175 -1.66 -15.15 -9.42
C TRP A 175 -3.13 -15.23 -9.84
N ALA A 176 -3.86 -16.16 -9.21
CA ALA A 176 -5.31 -16.34 -9.41
C ALA A 176 -6.09 -15.21 -8.72
N GLU A 177 -6.05 -14.00 -9.31
CA GLU A 177 -6.59 -12.77 -8.73
C GLU A 177 -8.07 -12.92 -8.36
N ALA A 178 -8.91 -13.31 -9.31
CA ALA A 178 -10.37 -13.35 -9.12
C ALA A 178 -10.79 -14.28 -7.97
N GLU A 179 -10.18 -15.45 -7.87
CA GLU A 179 -10.44 -16.43 -6.81
C GLU A 179 -9.93 -15.92 -5.45
N SER A 180 -8.72 -15.37 -5.44
CA SER A 180 -8.10 -14.81 -4.23
C SER A 180 -8.90 -13.64 -3.67
N VAL A 181 -9.34 -12.72 -4.53
CA VAL A 181 -10.15 -11.55 -4.12
C VAL A 181 -11.52 -11.97 -3.62
N ALA A 182 -12.15 -12.98 -4.25
CA ALA A 182 -13.43 -13.53 -3.81
C ALA A 182 -13.35 -14.19 -2.43
N SER A 183 -12.18 -14.70 -2.03
CA SER A 183 -11.95 -15.31 -0.71
C SER A 183 -11.76 -14.32 0.44
N ILE A 184 -11.63 -13.03 0.15
CA ILE A 184 -11.47 -11.98 1.17
C ILE A 184 -12.85 -11.63 1.73
N HIS A 185 -13.14 -12.04 2.96
CA HIS A 185 -14.45 -11.86 3.59
C HIS A 185 -14.52 -10.74 4.64
N VAL A 186 -13.40 -10.08 4.94
CA VAL A 186 -13.38 -8.94 5.87
C VAL A 186 -14.06 -7.71 5.27
N PRO A 187 -14.51 -6.73 6.09
CA PRO A 187 -14.89 -5.42 5.60
C PRO A 187 -13.81 -4.84 4.69
N LYS A 188 -14.17 -4.38 3.52
CA LYS A 188 -13.20 -3.96 2.52
C LYS A 188 -13.66 -2.77 1.70
N MET A 189 -12.74 -1.84 1.49
CA MET A 189 -12.98 -0.59 0.77
C MET A 189 -11.92 -0.39 -0.30
N VAL A 190 -12.34 0.11 -1.46
CA VAL A 190 -11.43 0.70 -2.45
C VAL A 190 -11.79 2.16 -2.67
N TYR A 191 -10.78 3.05 -2.63
CA TYR A 191 -10.96 4.45 -3.00
C TYR A 191 -9.95 4.86 -4.08
N PHE A 192 -10.32 5.81 -4.92
CA PHE A 192 -9.47 6.24 -6.02
C PHE A 192 -9.84 7.65 -6.49
N GLY A 193 -8.87 8.35 -7.06
CA GLY A 193 -9.13 9.58 -7.79
C GLY A 193 -9.88 9.29 -9.08
N GLY A 194 -10.90 10.09 -9.40
CA GLY A 194 -11.69 9.91 -10.62
C GLY A 194 -10.87 10.03 -11.90
N ASP A 195 -9.81 10.84 -11.89
CA ASP A 195 -8.86 11.03 -13.00
C ASP A 195 -7.54 10.25 -12.70
N GLY A 196 -7.65 9.10 -12.02
CA GLY A 196 -6.52 8.33 -11.50
C GLY A 196 -5.86 7.37 -12.49
N ASP A 197 -6.28 7.34 -13.75
CA ASP A 197 -5.52 6.66 -14.79
C ASP A 197 -4.24 7.47 -15.10
N LEU A 198 -3.14 6.79 -15.40
CA LEU A 198 -1.87 7.46 -15.66
C LEU A 198 -1.10 6.80 -16.81
N VAL A 199 0.00 7.42 -17.19
CA VAL A 199 0.92 6.89 -18.18
C VAL A 199 2.30 6.78 -17.55
N GLU A 200 2.87 5.58 -17.51
CA GLU A 200 4.18 5.28 -16.99
C GLU A 200 5.11 4.80 -18.11
N ALA A 201 6.20 5.51 -18.36
CA ALA A 201 7.12 5.21 -19.47
C ALA A 201 6.41 5.01 -20.85
N GLY A 202 5.36 5.79 -21.11
CA GLY A 202 4.56 5.67 -22.32
C GLY A 202 3.50 4.56 -22.31
N ILE A 203 3.41 3.78 -21.21
CA ILE A 203 2.44 2.70 -21.04
C ILE A 203 1.21 3.23 -20.29
N PRO A 204 -0.02 3.09 -20.82
CA PRO A 204 -1.24 3.44 -20.10
C PRO A 204 -1.46 2.50 -18.91
N ILE A 205 -1.62 3.06 -17.71
CA ILE A 205 -1.94 2.35 -16.49
C ILE A 205 -3.35 2.73 -16.07
N ARG A 206 -4.30 1.85 -16.37
CA ARG A 206 -5.72 2.05 -16.17
C ARG A 206 -6.11 1.63 -14.75
N ILE A 207 -6.23 2.57 -13.84
CA ILE A 207 -6.61 2.34 -12.44
C ILE A 207 -8.07 2.69 -12.21
N ALA A 208 -8.42 3.97 -12.40
CA ALA A 208 -9.78 4.46 -12.18
C ALA A 208 -10.79 3.82 -13.16
N SER A 209 -10.40 3.70 -14.43
CA SER A 209 -11.21 3.05 -15.46
C SER A 209 -11.53 1.61 -15.12
N ILE A 210 -10.55 0.80 -14.70
CA ILE A 210 -10.75 -0.61 -14.34
C ILE A 210 -11.64 -0.74 -13.10
N ILE A 211 -11.47 0.10 -12.08
CA ILE A 211 -12.33 0.07 -10.89
C ILE A 211 -13.79 0.37 -11.27
N ARG A 212 -14.02 1.34 -12.15
CA ARG A 212 -15.37 1.67 -12.65
C ARG A 212 -15.98 0.53 -13.46
N GLU A 213 -15.22 -0.07 -14.36
CA GLU A 213 -15.66 -1.21 -15.17
C GLU A 213 -16.08 -2.40 -14.30
N ASN A 214 -15.36 -2.63 -13.20
CA ASN A 214 -15.64 -3.72 -12.26
C ASN A 214 -16.58 -3.33 -11.11
N ARG A 215 -17.11 -2.10 -11.06
CA ARG A 215 -17.93 -1.59 -9.94
C ARG A 215 -18.99 -2.57 -9.47
N THR A 216 -19.85 -3.03 -10.37
CA THR A 216 -20.97 -3.93 -10.03
C THR A 216 -20.48 -5.26 -9.45
N MET A 217 -19.37 -5.80 -9.95
CA MET A 217 -18.79 -7.04 -9.44
C MET A 217 -18.20 -6.83 -8.05
N LEU A 218 -17.46 -5.76 -7.85
CA LEU A 218 -16.86 -5.39 -6.57
C LEU A 218 -17.94 -5.17 -5.49
N GLU A 219 -19.02 -4.43 -5.81
CA GLU A 219 -20.14 -4.22 -4.90
C GLU A 219 -20.82 -5.54 -4.51
N LYS A 220 -21.04 -6.46 -5.47
CA LYS A 220 -21.56 -7.80 -5.19
C LYS A 220 -20.64 -8.64 -4.29
N GLN A 221 -19.34 -8.40 -4.34
CA GLN A 221 -18.36 -9.04 -3.47
C GLN A 221 -18.19 -8.32 -2.13
N GLY A 222 -19.00 -7.31 -1.83
CA GLY A 222 -19.01 -6.58 -0.56
C GLY A 222 -17.92 -5.49 -0.45
N TRP A 223 -17.38 -5.00 -1.56
CA TRP A 223 -16.50 -3.83 -1.55
C TRP A 223 -17.29 -2.53 -1.40
N THR A 224 -16.85 -1.68 -0.50
CA THR A 224 -17.26 -0.27 -0.48
C THR A 224 -16.40 0.50 -1.47
N LEU A 225 -17.02 1.20 -2.43
CA LEU A 225 -16.29 2.00 -3.43
C LEU A 225 -16.43 3.48 -3.15
N LYS A 226 -15.29 4.19 -3.11
CA LYS A 226 -15.23 5.64 -2.94
C LYS A 226 -14.42 6.27 -4.07
N GLU A 227 -15.10 6.85 -5.01
CA GLU A 227 -14.50 7.71 -6.02
C GLU A 227 -14.36 9.14 -5.48
N LEU A 228 -13.23 9.77 -5.76
CA LEU A 228 -12.93 11.18 -5.46
C LEU A 228 -12.87 11.96 -6.80
N PRO A 229 -13.98 12.61 -7.21
CA PRO A 229 -14.06 13.25 -8.52
C PRO A 229 -13.02 14.35 -8.70
N GLY A 230 -12.48 14.49 -9.92
CA GLY A 230 -11.50 15.51 -10.26
C GLY A 230 -10.13 15.34 -9.60
N GLN A 231 -9.88 14.18 -8.96
CA GLN A 231 -8.60 13.86 -8.35
C GLN A 231 -7.84 12.85 -9.20
N GLY A 232 -6.55 13.09 -9.38
CA GLY A 232 -5.63 12.16 -10.05
C GLY A 232 -5.13 11.06 -9.11
N HIS A 233 -4.18 10.26 -9.61
CA HIS A 233 -3.54 9.17 -8.83
C HIS A 233 -2.78 9.67 -7.59
N GLY A 234 -2.33 10.94 -7.57
CA GLY A 234 -1.66 11.54 -6.41
C GLY A 234 -2.56 11.92 -5.24
N VAL A 235 -3.87 11.59 -5.24
CA VAL A 235 -4.83 12.02 -4.22
C VAL A 235 -4.46 11.61 -2.79
N CYS A 236 -3.67 10.57 -2.62
CA CYS A 236 -3.15 10.16 -1.31
C CYS A 236 -2.31 11.27 -0.63
N MET A 237 -1.79 12.22 -1.39
CA MET A 237 -1.06 13.38 -0.86
C MET A 237 -1.97 14.47 -0.29
N THR A 238 -3.30 14.25 -0.29
CA THR A 238 -4.30 15.18 0.21
C THR A 238 -5.09 14.53 1.36
N PRO A 239 -4.52 14.49 2.59
CA PRO A 239 -5.14 13.79 3.73
C PRO A 239 -6.53 14.30 4.06
N ASP A 240 -6.83 15.58 3.82
CA ASP A 240 -8.16 16.17 4.05
C ASP A 240 -9.27 15.54 3.20
N LEU A 241 -8.94 15.03 2.02
CA LEU A 241 -9.89 14.36 1.14
C LEU A 241 -9.96 12.85 1.42
N VAL A 242 -8.85 12.25 1.81
CA VAL A 242 -8.69 10.80 1.88
C VAL A 242 -9.01 10.24 3.26
N VAL A 243 -8.50 10.88 4.32
CA VAL A 243 -8.63 10.33 5.68
C VAL A 243 -10.08 10.29 6.17
N PRO A 244 -10.92 11.32 6.00
CA PRO A 244 -12.28 11.28 6.54
C PRO A 244 -13.12 10.10 6.04
N PRO A 245 -13.24 9.82 4.74
CA PRO A 245 -14.04 8.69 4.27
C PRO A 245 -13.45 7.33 4.65
N VAL A 246 -12.12 7.19 4.69
CA VAL A 246 -11.46 5.94 5.10
C VAL A 246 -11.65 5.72 6.60
N ARG A 247 -11.44 6.76 7.42
CA ARG A 247 -11.67 6.68 8.85
C ARG A 247 -13.11 6.32 9.18
N TYR A 248 -14.08 6.95 8.52
CA TYR A 248 -15.49 6.62 8.69
C TYR A 248 -15.78 5.14 8.39
N PHE A 249 -15.22 4.62 7.30
CA PHE A 249 -15.33 3.19 6.97
C PHE A 249 -14.70 2.30 8.06
N LEU A 250 -13.49 2.60 8.52
CA LEU A 250 -12.79 1.83 9.55
C LEU A 250 -13.55 1.88 10.90
N ASP A 251 -14.06 3.06 11.28
CA ASP A 251 -14.81 3.25 12.52
C ASP A 251 -16.12 2.45 12.58
N LEU A 252 -16.71 2.14 11.42
CA LEU A 252 -17.89 1.27 11.31
C LEU A 252 -17.55 -0.23 11.21
N SER A 253 -16.30 -0.55 10.85
CA SER A 253 -15.86 -1.91 10.57
C SER A 253 -15.17 -2.59 11.76
N LEU A 254 -14.67 -1.81 12.71
CA LEU A 254 -13.86 -2.21 13.87
C LEU A 254 -14.52 -1.81 15.19
#